data_826a7ee7daa9ad1abd2888a42a322e2e
#
_entry.id   826a7ee7daa9ad1abd2888a42a322e2e
#
_cell.length_a   1.000
_cell.length_b   1.000
_cell.length_c   1.000
_cell.angle_alpha   90.00
_cell.angle_beta   90.00
_cell.angle_gamma   90.00
#
_symmetry.space_group_name_H-M   'P 1'
#
loop_
_entity.id
_entity.type
_entity.pdbx_description
1 polymer ?
#
loop_
_entity_poly.entity_id
_entity_poly.type
_entity_poly.pdbx_seq_one_letter_code
_entity_poly.pdbx_strand_id
1 'polypeptide(L)'
;FVNINIRPYYGDGSKSYGYEIAEQLGWKTPDNVVVPVAGSSLITKIWKAFHEFEMLGLVDKVQTKVFAAQATGCSPVTTAIKNGSENIIPVKPNTIAKSIAIGNPADGYYGIKTANTSGGYGEDISDEEIVSAMKLLAETEGVFTETAGGVTVGVTQKLIQQGRIKPDEVTVICITGNGLKTQEALADCFPAPEVIEPNIKGFEEVFANSLTV
;
A
#
# COMPACT_ATOMS: atom_id res chain seq x y z
N PHE A 1 9.37 18.72 -17.85
CA PHE A 1 8.87 17.63 -16.99
C PHE A 1 9.32 17.87 -15.56
N VAL A 2 8.41 17.82 -14.60
CA VAL A 2 8.70 18.11 -13.18
C VAL A 2 8.81 16.79 -12.44
N ASN A 3 10.02 16.48 -11.98
CA ASN A 3 10.27 15.30 -11.19
C ASN A 3 9.90 15.55 -9.71
N ILE A 4 9.49 14.50 -9.04
CA ILE A 4 9.10 14.42 -7.63
C ILE A 4 10.13 15.10 -6.71
N ASN A 5 11.43 14.90 -6.94
CA ASN A 5 12.50 15.33 -6.05
C ASN A 5 13.09 16.71 -6.38
N ILE A 6 12.69 17.32 -7.49
CA ILE A 6 13.21 18.65 -7.89
C ILE A 6 12.46 19.78 -7.17
N ARG A 7 11.18 19.52 -6.79
CA ARG A 7 10.34 20.54 -6.15
C ARG A 7 9.84 20.05 -4.79
N PRO A 8 9.97 20.86 -3.75
CA PRO A 8 9.53 20.50 -2.39
C PRO A 8 8.01 20.35 -2.29
N TYR A 9 7.25 20.99 -3.17
CA TYR A 9 5.78 20.98 -3.15
C TYR A 9 5.17 19.58 -3.29
N TYR A 10 5.74 18.71 -4.14
CA TYR A 10 5.26 17.34 -4.26
C TYR A 10 5.47 16.58 -2.93
N GLY A 11 6.66 16.65 -2.39
CA GLY A 11 6.97 16.00 -1.12
C GLY A 11 6.13 16.57 0.02
N ASP A 12 5.99 17.88 0.08
CA ASP A 12 5.22 18.54 1.13
C ASP A 12 3.70 18.26 1.01
N GLY A 13 3.17 18.24 -0.21
CA GLY A 13 1.78 17.85 -0.46
C GLY A 13 1.43 16.43 0.00
N SER A 14 2.37 15.50 -0.04
CA SER A 14 2.17 14.14 0.45
C SER A 14 1.89 14.05 1.96
N LYS A 15 2.15 15.11 2.73
CA LYS A 15 1.79 15.20 4.15
C LYS A 15 0.27 15.22 4.37
N SER A 16 -0.52 15.68 3.38
CA SER A 16 -1.97 15.70 3.47
C SER A 16 -2.56 14.34 3.81
N TYR A 17 -1.92 13.25 3.37
CA TYR A 17 -2.33 11.89 3.74
C TYR A 17 -2.24 11.65 5.26
N GLY A 18 -1.13 12.06 5.88
CA GLY A 18 -0.97 11.97 7.34
C GLY A 18 -1.91 12.92 8.09
N TYR A 19 -2.18 14.10 7.56
CA TYR A 19 -3.12 15.05 8.15
C TYR A 19 -4.54 14.50 8.18
N GLU A 20 -4.97 13.90 7.06
CA GLU A 20 -6.28 13.29 6.93
C GLU A 20 -6.44 12.06 7.84
N ILE A 21 -5.41 11.23 7.97
CA ILE A 21 -5.41 10.12 8.94
C ILE A 21 -5.65 10.64 10.36
N ALA A 22 -4.90 11.64 10.81
CA ALA A 22 -5.04 12.17 12.17
C ALA A 22 -6.40 12.82 12.39
N GLU A 23 -6.91 13.58 11.43
CA GLU A 23 -8.24 14.21 11.50
C GLU A 23 -9.34 13.16 11.60
N GLN A 24 -9.35 12.15 10.73
CA GLN A 24 -10.38 11.11 10.70
C GLN A 24 -10.33 10.19 11.93
N LEU A 25 -9.18 10.04 12.57
CA LEU A 25 -9.03 9.35 13.84
C LEU A 25 -9.36 10.24 15.07
N GLY A 26 -9.95 11.41 14.86
CA GLY A 26 -10.33 12.33 15.93
C GLY A 26 -9.11 12.99 16.61
N TRP A 27 -8.17 13.46 15.81
CA TRP A 27 -6.92 14.10 16.23
C TRP A 27 -6.05 13.19 17.10
N LYS A 28 -5.91 11.95 16.62
CA LYS A 28 -5.01 10.93 17.16
C LYS A 28 -4.19 10.32 16.05
N THR A 29 -3.01 9.83 16.40
CA THR A 29 -2.21 9.02 15.49
C THR A 29 -2.46 7.53 15.74
N PRO A 30 -2.45 6.67 14.70
CA PRO A 30 -2.63 5.22 14.90
C PRO A 30 -1.39 4.60 15.55
N ASP A 31 -1.54 3.40 16.11
CA ASP A 31 -0.40 2.62 16.60
C ASP A 31 0.51 2.18 15.47
N ASN A 32 -0.08 1.84 14.33
CA ASN A 32 0.66 1.37 13.15
C ASN A 32 0.15 2.03 11.87
N VAL A 33 1.05 2.30 10.93
CA VAL A 33 0.69 2.64 9.55
C VAL A 33 1.51 1.81 8.57
N VAL A 34 0.85 1.14 7.62
CA VAL A 34 1.48 0.33 6.57
C VAL A 34 1.37 1.10 5.25
N VAL A 35 2.52 1.40 4.64
CA VAL A 35 2.61 2.32 3.51
C VAL A 35 3.25 1.62 2.31
N PRO A 36 2.67 1.69 1.09
CA PRO A 36 3.30 1.18 -0.11
C PRO A 36 4.49 2.06 -0.48
N VAL A 37 5.65 1.44 -0.70
CA VAL A 37 6.90 2.17 -0.91
C VAL A 37 7.41 2.00 -2.34
N ALA A 38 7.43 3.11 -3.07
CA ALA A 38 8.11 3.29 -4.35
C ALA A 38 9.39 4.11 -4.16
N GLY A 39 9.32 5.42 -4.37
CA GLY A 39 10.42 6.36 -4.13
C GLY A 39 10.67 6.74 -2.67
N SER A 40 9.83 6.27 -1.75
CA SER A 40 9.86 6.53 -0.30
C SER A 40 9.35 7.92 0.14
N SER A 41 8.81 8.75 -0.77
CA SER A 41 8.32 10.08 -0.38
C SER A 41 7.10 9.98 0.56
N LEU A 42 6.09 9.17 0.21
CA LEU A 42 4.84 9.07 0.98
C LEU A 42 5.08 8.63 2.44
N ILE A 43 5.85 7.55 2.64
CA ILE A 43 6.14 7.02 3.98
C ILE A 43 6.82 8.06 4.88
N THR A 44 7.77 8.81 4.33
CA THR A 44 8.49 9.86 5.07
C THR A 44 7.60 11.04 5.41
N LYS A 45 6.65 11.38 4.53
CA LYS A 45 5.78 12.55 4.71
C LYS A 45 4.59 12.29 5.62
N ILE A 46 4.05 11.08 5.65
CA ILE A 46 3.07 10.67 6.68
C ILE A 46 3.71 10.79 8.06
N TRP A 47 4.89 10.24 8.26
CA TRP A 47 5.64 10.33 9.52
C TRP A 47 5.93 11.77 9.93
N LYS A 48 6.39 12.59 8.97
CA LYS A 48 6.64 14.02 9.20
C LYS A 48 5.37 14.76 9.58
N ALA A 49 4.24 14.47 8.93
CA ALA A 49 2.95 15.09 9.22
C ALA A 49 2.52 14.89 10.68
N PHE A 50 2.65 13.66 11.20
CA PHE A 50 2.32 13.37 12.58
C PHE A 50 3.17 14.17 13.56
N HIS A 51 4.48 14.26 13.33
CA HIS A 51 5.38 15.06 14.17
C HIS A 51 5.14 16.57 14.06
N GLU A 52 4.73 17.07 12.90
CA GLU A 52 4.32 18.48 12.78
C GLU A 52 3.07 18.75 13.63
N PHE A 53 2.11 17.84 13.65
CA PHE A 53 0.93 17.96 14.49
C PHE A 53 1.26 17.84 15.99
N GLU A 54 2.19 16.97 16.37
CA GLU A 54 2.72 16.90 17.74
C GLU A 54 3.38 18.24 18.16
N MET A 55 4.23 18.79 17.31
CA MET A 55 4.87 20.10 17.59
C MET A 55 3.88 21.26 17.72
N LEU A 56 2.76 21.19 17.01
CA LEU A 56 1.67 22.17 17.08
C LEU A 56 0.70 21.91 18.27
N GLY A 57 0.87 20.82 18.98
CA GLY A 57 -0.03 20.43 20.07
C GLY A 57 -1.42 19.96 19.62
N LEU A 58 -1.54 19.55 18.35
CA LEU A 58 -2.81 19.08 17.78
C LEU A 58 -3.04 17.58 18.03
N VAL A 59 -1.99 16.81 18.24
CA VAL A 59 -2.02 15.40 18.64
C VAL A 59 -1.09 15.18 19.84
N ASP A 60 -1.29 14.10 20.56
CA ASP A 60 -0.38 13.66 21.63
C ASP A 60 0.98 13.20 21.03
N LYS A 61 1.90 12.82 21.92
CA LYS A 61 3.22 12.29 21.53
C LYS A 61 3.08 11.15 20.54
N VAL A 62 3.70 11.28 19.37
CA VAL A 62 3.68 10.29 18.31
C VAL A 62 4.45 9.04 18.72
N GLN A 63 3.76 7.90 18.73
CA GLN A 63 4.32 6.57 18.99
C GLN A 63 4.03 5.59 17.84
N THR A 64 3.50 6.09 16.74
CA THR A 64 3.13 5.30 15.55
C THR A 64 4.32 4.55 14.98
N LYS A 65 4.20 3.25 14.81
CA LYS A 65 5.17 2.44 14.04
C LYS A 65 4.84 2.53 12.56
N VAL A 66 5.85 2.76 11.75
CA VAL A 66 5.71 2.91 10.29
C VAL A 66 6.31 1.71 9.58
N PHE A 67 5.49 1.00 8.82
CA PHE A 67 5.88 -0.19 8.09
C PHE A 67 5.96 0.08 6.60
N ALA A 68 7.11 -0.27 6.01
CA ALA A 68 7.34 -0.18 4.57
C ALA A 68 6.84 -1.45 3.88
N ALA A 69 6.01 -1.33 2.85
CA ALA A 69 5.48 -2.43 2.08
C ALA A 69 5.98 -2.38 0.63
N GLN A 70 6.61 -3.47 0.15
CA GLN A 70 7.08 -3.60 -1.23
C GLN A 70 6.68 -4.96 -1.84
N ALA A 71 6.82 -5.08 -3.16
CA ALA A 71 6.74 -6.37 -3.85
C ALA A 71 8.13 -7.03 -3.86
N THR A 72 8.22 -8.34 -3.64
CA THR A 72 9.49 -9.09 -3.63
C THR A 72 10.30 -8.88 -4.90
N GLY A 73 9.63 -8.77 -6.05
CA GLY A 73 10.29 -8.48 -7.33
C GLY A 73 10.86 -7.05 -7.48
N CYS A 74 10.61 -6.17 -6.49
CA CYS A 74 11.20 -4.82 -6.41
C CYS A 74 11.18 -4.32 -4.96
N SER A 75 12.11 -4.78 -4.12
CA SER A 75 12.11 -4.57 -2.67
C SER A 75 13.40 -3.92 -2.10
N PRO A 76 14.01 -2.91 -2.75
CA PRO A 76 15.30 -2.37 -2.31
C PRO A 76 15.25 -1.75 -0.90
N VAL A 77 14.13 -1.13 -0.50
CA VAL A 77 13.97 -0.50 0.81
C VAL A 77 13.76 -1.56 1.89
N THR A 78 12.81 -2.47 1.69
CA THR A 78 12.53 -3.52 2.69
C THR A 78 13.69 -4.49 2.84
N THR A 79 14.42 -4.78 1.75
CA THR A 79 15.67 -5.57 1.81
C THR A 79 16.73 -4.88 2.66
N ALA A 80 16.93 -3.57 2.50
CA ALA A 80 17.88 -2.82 3.32
C ALA A 80 17.48 -2.84 4.80
N ILE A 81 16.19 -2.62 5.12
CA ILE A 81 15.68 -2.68 6.51
C ILE A 81 15.91 -4.06 7.11
N LYS A 82 15.56 -5.16 6.40
CA LYS A 82 15.76 -6.54 6.85
C LYS A 82 17.23 -6.87 7.14
N ASN A 83 18.14 -6.28 6.37
CA ASN A 83 19.58 -6.47 6.53
C ASN A 83 20.22 -5.50 7.53
N GLY A 84 19.47 -4.63 8.19
CA GLY A 84 20.00 -3.61 9.10
C GLY A 84 20.90 -2.58 8.41
N SER A 85 20.69 -2.36 7.11
CA SER A 85 21.47 -1.43 6.28
C SER A 85 20.72 -0.12 6.07
N GLU A 86 21.42 0.99 6.03
CA GLU A 86 20.89 2.29 5.58
C GLU A 86 21.13 2.54 4.09
N ASN A 87 21.87 1.65 3.43
CA ASN A 87 22.25 1.80 2.03
C ASN A 87 21.30 0.99 1.13
N ILE A 88 20.77 1.67 0.12
CA ILE A 88 20.00 1.04 -0.96
C ILE A 88 20.96 0.38 -1.95
N ILE A 89 20.69 -0.90 -2.24
CA ILE A 89 21.28 -1.59 -3.38
C ILE A 89 20.24 -1.57 -4.50
N PRO A 90 20.49 -0.86 -5.61
CA PRO A 90 19.55 -0.79 -6.72
C PRO A 90 19.24 -2.17 -7.29
N VAL A 91 17.96 -2.39 -7.65
CA VAL A 91 17.48 -3.62 -8.28
C VAL A 91 16.79 -3.33 -9.60
N LYS A 92 16.77 -4.31 -10.51
CA LYS A 92 15.94 -4.23 -11.71
C LYS A 92 14.54 -4.73 -11.35
N PRO A 93 13.49 -3.90 -11.46
CA PRO A 93 12.14 -4.31 -11.10
C PRO A 93 11.61 -5.47 -11.97
N ASN A 94 10.98 -6.45 -11.33
CA ASN A 94 10.26 -7.55 -11.97
C ASN A 94 9.04 -7.91 -11.11
N THR A 95 7.94 -7.17 -11.25
CA THR A 95 6.70 -7.36 -10.50
C THR A 95 5.51 -6.81 -11.27
N ILE A 96 4.31 -7.29 -10.96
CA ILE A 96 3.03 -6.74 -11.43
C ILE A 96 2.71 -5.40 -10.76
N ALA A 97 3.30 -5.08 -9.61
CA ALA A 97 3.06 -3.83 -8.88
C ALA A 97 3.78 -2.63 -9.54
N LYS A 98 3.38 -2.30 -10.77
CA LYS A 98 4.05 -1.32 -11.64
C LYS A 98 4.18 0.06 -11.03
N SER A 99 3.16 0.54 -10.32
CA SER A 99 3.13 1.90 -9.73
C SER A 99 4.18 2.09 -8.62
N ILE A 100 4.64 1.01 -8.00
CA ILE A 100 5.66 1.05 -6.94
C ILE A 100 6.98 0.37 -7.36
N ALA A 101 7.13 0.00 -8.62
CA ALA A 101 8.31 -0.69 -9.15
C ALA A 101 9.49 0.27 -9.39
N ILE A 102 10.01 0.89 -8.34
CA ILE A 102 11.18 1.78 -8.38
C ILE A 102 12.39 1.08 -7.78
N GLY A 103 13.27 0.59 -8.64
CA GLY A 103 14.44 -0.18 -8.23
C GLY A 103 15.58 0.64 -7.61
N ASN A 104 15.58 1.96 -7.82
CA ASN A 104 16.54 2.89 -7.20
C ASN A 104 15.77 4.10 -6.62
N PRO A 105 15.18 3.96 -5.43
CA PRO A 105 14.34 5.00 -4.82
C PRO A 105 15.17 6.19 -4.37
N ALA A 106 14.82 7.40 -4.82
CA ALA A 106 15.56 8.62 -4.53
C ALA A 106 15.52 9.02 -3.04
N ASP A 107 14.38 8.76 -2.36
CA ASP A 107 14.22 9.00 -0.93
C ASP A 107 14.40 7.70 -0.09
N GLY A 108 15.02 6.67 -0.67
CA GLY A 108 15.14 5.35 -0.05
C GLY A 108 15.80 5.38 1.33
N TYR A 109 16.86 6.16 1.49
CA TYR A 109 17.50 6.38 2.78
C TYR A 109 16.52 6.90 3.84
N TYR A 110 15.71 7.89 3.49
CA TYR A 110 14.72 8.46 4.41
C TYR A 110 13.58 7.50 4.74
N GLY A 111 13.18 6.65 3.78
CA GLY A 111 12.22 5.59 4.01
C GLY A 111 12.72 4.55 5.02
N ILE A 112 13.96 4.09 4.87
CA ILE A 112 14.62 3.18 5.82
C ILE A 112 14.72 3.83 7.20
N LYS A 113 15.18 5.08 7.26
CA LYS A 113 15.31 5.83 8.52
C LYS A 113 13.96 5.98 9.21
N THR A 114 12.89 6.29 8.46
CA THR A 114 11.54 6.44 9.01
C THR A 114 11.07 5.12 9.64
N ALA A 115 11.15 4.00 8.94
CA ALA A 115 10.76 2.70 9.48
C ALA A 115 11.56 2.34 10.73
N ASN A 116 12.88 2.49 10.70
CA ASN A 116 13.75 2.15 11.83
C ASN A 116 13.52 3.07 13.05
N THR A 117 13.41 4.40 12.84
CA THR A 117 13.25 5.38 13.93
C THR A 117 11.88 5.25 14.61
N SER A 118 10.84 4.90 13.85
CA SER A 118 9.49 4.69 14.39
C SER A 118 9.34 3.36 15.17
N GLY A 119 10.33 2.49 15.14
CA GLY A 119 10.20 1.13 15.66
C GLY A 119 9.36 0.20 14.77
N GLY A 120 9.13 0.60 13.52
CA GLY A 120 8.46 -0.20 12.51
C GLY A 120 9.38 -1.22 11.83
N TYR A 121 9.03 -1.62 10.63
CA TYR A 121 9.76 -2.64 9.87
C TYR A 121 9.48 -2.52 8.37
N GLY A 122 10.21 -3.27 7.56
CA GLY A 122 9.97 -3.42 6.12
C GLY A 122 9.65 -4.85 5.76
N GLU A 123 8.57 -5.09 5.01
CA GLU A 123 8.23 -6.43 4.52
C GLU A 123 7.83 -6.39 3.05
N ASP A 124 7.99 -7.51 2.38
CA ASP A 124 7.63 -7.67 0.96
C ASP A 124 6.89 -8.98 0.73
N ILE A 125 6.09 -9.00 -0.35
CA ILE A 125 5.27 -10.13 -0.76
C ILE A 125 5.42 -10.43 -2.25
N SER A 126 5.13 -11.67 -2.65
CA SER A 126 5.18 -12.10 -4.04
C SER A 126 4.02 -11.55 -4.88
N ASP A 127 4.11 -11.67 -6.20
CA ASP A 127 3.04 -11.23 -7.11
C ASP A 127 1.74 -12.05 -6.90
N GLU A 128 1.85 -13.34 -6.55
CA GLU A 128 0.71 -14.21 -6.23
C GLU A 128 0.03 -13.78 -4.91
N GLU A 129 0.83 -13.39 -3.91
CA GLU A 129 0.32 -12.85 -2.65
C GLU A 129 -0.35 -11.50 -2.85
N ILE A 130 0.15 -10.65 -3.79
CA ILE A 130 -0.49 -9.37 -4.16
C ILE A 130 -1.89 -9.63 -4.72
N VAL A 131 -2.03 -10.54 -5.69
CA VAL A 131 -3.34 -10.89 -6.28
C VAL A 131 -4.30 -11.40 -5.22
N SER A 132 -3.83 -12.29 -4.34
CA SER A 132 -4.64 -12.83 -3.24
C SER A 132 -5.11 -11.73 -2.27
N ALA A 133 -4.24 -10.79 -1.95
CA ALA A 133 -4.55 -9.67 -1.06
C ALA A 133 -5.53 -8.66 -1.70
N MET A 134 -5.42 -8.40 -3.01
CA MET A 134 -6.40 -7.59 -3.75
C MET A 134 -7.80 -8.21 -3.70
N LYS A 135 -7.89 -9.52 -3.90
CA LYS A 135 -9.16 -10.28 -3.82
C LYS A 135 -9.74 -10.23 -2.42
N LEU A 136 -8.91 -10.49 -1.40
CA LEU A 136 -9.33 -10.42 0.00
C LEU A 136 -9.95 -9.06 0.33
N LEU A 137 -9.28 -7.96 -0.02
CA LEU A 137 -9.79 -6.62 0.24
C LEU A 137 -11.13 -6.36 -0.46
N ALA A 138 -11.27 -6.81 -1.69
CA ALA A 138 -12.54 -6.68 -2.43
C ALA A 138 -13.66 -7.51 -1.81
N GLU A 139 -13.39 -8.73 -1.37
CA GLU A 139 -14.34 -9.65 -0.79
C GLU A 139 -14.80 -9.24 0.62
N THR A 140 -13.90 -8.67 1.43
CA THR A 140 -14.20 -8.32 2.83
C THR A 140 -14.69 -6.88 3.00
N GLU A 141 -14.14 -5.93 2.24
CA GLU A 141 -14.40 -4.50 2.42
C GLU A 141 -15.09 -3.85 1.21
N GLY A 142 -15.30 -4.58 0.10
CA GLY A 142 -15.87 -4.02 -1.12
C GLY A 142 -14.94 -3.02 -1.82
N VAL A 143 -13.64 -3.01 -1.51
CA VAL A 143 -12.67 -2.06 -2.05
C VAL A 143 -11.86 -2.71 -3.17
N PHE A 144 -12.04 -2.23 -4.40
CA PHE A 144 -11.22 -2.64 -5.55
C PHE A 144 -9.98 -1.76 -5.65
N THR A 145 -8.84 -2.30 -5.22
CA THR A 145 -7.55 -1.59 -5.21
C THR A 145 -6.65 -1.97 -6.38
N GLU A 146 -5.71 -1.06 -6.74
CA GLU A 146 -4.58 -1.40 -7.59
C GLU A 146 -3.58 -2.34 -6.86
N THR A 147 -2.60 -2.88 -7.60
CA THR A 147 -1.58 -3.79 -7.06
C THR A 147 -0.79 -3.20 -5.88
N ALA A 148 -0.56 -1.88 -5.82
CA ALA A 148 0.09 -1.24 -4.67
C ALA A 148 -0.72 -1.39 -3.37
N GLY A 149 -2.06 -1.28 -3.43
CA GLY A 149 -2.92 -1.58 -2.27
C GLY A 149 -2.91 -3.06 -1.91
N GLY A 150 -2.87 -3.96 -2.91
CA GLY A 150 -2.65 -5.39 -2.67
C GLY A 150 -1.36 -5.65 -1.90
N VAL A 151 -0.27 -4.97 -2.27
CA VAL A 151 1.01 -5.04 -1.53
C VAL A 151 0.84 -4.63 -0.07
N THR A 152 0.17 -3.51 0.21
CA THR A 152 -0.04 -3.06 1.59
C THR A 152 -0.89 -4.02 2.41
N VAL A 153 -1.96 -4.54 1.84
CA VAL A 153 -2.84 -5.52 2.52
C VAL A 153 -2.07 -6.82 2.83
N GLY A 154 -1.40 -7.40 1.84
CA GLY A 154 -0.67 -8.66 2.02
C GLY A 154 0.52 -8.51 2.97
N VAL A 155 1.24 -7.39 2.92
CA VAL A 155 2.29 -7.08 3.90
C VAL A 155 1.70 -6.94 5.30
N THR A 156 0.54 -6.30 5.46
CA THR A 156 -0.14 -6.20 6.76
C THR A 156 -0.48 -7.59 7.33
N GLN A 157 -1.03 -8.49 6.50
CA GLN A 157 -1.28 -9.88 6.93
C GLN A 157 0.00 -10.56 7.42
N LYS A 158 1.09 -10.40 6.68
CA LYS A 158 2.39 -10.98 7.02
C LYS A 158 2.97 -10.41 8.33
N LEU A 159 2.83 -9.10 8.56
CA LEU A 159 3.25 -8.44 9.79
C LEU A 159 2.43 -8.91 11.01
N ILE A 160 1.12 -9.13 10.84
CA ILE A 160 0.26 -9.71 11.87
C ILE A 160 0.69 -11.16 12.19
N GLN A 161 0.92 -11.98 11.18
CA GLN A 161 1.41 -13.37 11.35
C GLN A 161 2.77 -13.44 12.06
N GLN A 162 3.61 -12.43 11.85
CA GLN A 162 4.90 -12.29 12.53
C GLN A 162 4.80 -11.72 13.96
N GLY A 163 3.61 -11.36 14.43
CA GLY A 163 3.37 -10.73 15.73
C GLY A 163 3.91 -9.30 15.85
N ARG A 164 4.20 -8.64 14.73
CA ARG A 164 4.68 -7.24 14.70
C ARG A 164 3.56 -6.22 14.85
N ILE A 165 2.37 -6.58 14.42
CA ILE A 165 1.11 -5.84 14.62
C ILE A 165 0.25 -6.71 15.52
N LYS A 166 -0.24 -6.13 16.62
CA LYS A 166 -1.04 -6.84 17.63
C LYS A 166 -2.54 -6.62 17.39
N PRO A 167 -3.39 -7.55 17.87
CA PRO A 167 -4.85 -7.46 17.65
C PRO A 167 -5.54 -6.22 18.25
N ASP A 168 -4.96 -5.64 19.29
CA ASP A 168 -5.48 -4.48 20.03
C ASP A 168 -4.92 -3.15 19.52
N GLU A 169 -4.03 -3.16 18.55
CA GLU A 169 -3.42 -1.97 17.96
C GLU A 169 -4.27 -1.42 16.80
N VAL A 170 -4.48 -0.09 16.79
CA VAL A 170 -5.09 0.60 15.65
C VAL A 170 -4.11 0.68 14.50
N THR A 171 -4.45 0.05 13.39
CA THR A 171 -3.60 -0.03 12.21
C THR A 171 -4.26 0.61 11.00
N VAL A 172 -3.60 1.59 10.39
CA VAL A 172 -4.01 2.19 9.11
C VAL A 172 -3.25 1.52 7.96
N ILE A 173 -4.00 0.97 7.02
CA ILE A 173 -3.48 0.38 5.78
C ILE A 173 -3.68 1.39 4.65
N CYS A 174 -2.59 1.87 4.04
CA CYS A 174 -2.66 2.89 3.00
C CYS A 174 -3.06 2.28 1.65
N ILE A 175 -4.32 2.45 1.24
CA ILE A 175 -4.82 2.04 -0.07
C ILE A 175 -4.77 3.26 -1.00
N THR A 176 -3.75 3.32 -1.85
CA THR A 176 -3.36 4.55 -2.58
C THR A 176 -3.91 4.66 -3.99
N GLY A 177 -4.53 3.62 -4.54
CA GLY A 177 -5.04 3.67 -5.89
C GLY A 177 -6.17 2.69 -6.19
N ASN A 178 -6.97 3.06 -7.19
CA ASN A 178 -8.11 2.27 -7.65
C ASN A 178 -7.66 1.13 -8.57
N GLY A 179 -8.33 -0.02 -8.50
CA GLY A 179 -8.03 -1.25 -9.25
C GLY A 179 -8.16 -1.12 -10.76
N LEU A 180 -8.93 -0.12 -11.25
CA LEU A 180 -9.04 0.14 -12.68
C LEU A 180 -7.70 0.54 -13.33
N LYS A 181 -6.70 0.91 -12.55
CA LYS A 181 -5.35 1.22 -13.04
C LYS A 181 -4.52 -0.03 -13.40
N THR A 182 -4.86 -1.19 -12.84
CA THR A 182 -4.09 -2.44 -12.98
C THR A 182 -5.00 -3.66 -13.13
N GLN A 183 -6.05 -3.54 -13.95
CA GLN A 183 -7.03 -4.63 -14.17
C GLN A 183 -6.38 -5.91 -14.68
N GLU A 184 -5.33 -5.77 -15.47
CA GLU A 184 -4.56 -6.88 -16.03
C GLU A 184 -3.98 -7.83 -14.96
N ALA A 185 -3.76 -7.33 -13.75
CA ALA A 185 -3.27 -8.15 -12.64
C ALA A 185 -4.28 -9.21 -12.17
N LEU A 186 -5.56 -9.00 -12.47
CA LEU A 186 -6.66 -9.90 -12.10
C LEU A 186 -7.33 -10.56 -13.32
N ALA A 187 -6.88 -10.30 -14.54
CA ALA A 187 -7.51 -10.78 -15.76
C ALA A 187 -7.69 -12.30 -15.77
N ASP A 188 -6.69 -13.03 -15.31
CA ASP A 188 -6.72 -14.51 -15.26
C ASP A 188 -7.44 -15.06 -14.02
N CYS A 189 -7.90 -14.19 -13.11
CA CYS A 189 -8.59 -14.61 -11.88
C CYS A 189 -10.09 -14.80 -12.07
N PHE A 190 -10.65 -14.30 -13.18
CA PHE A 190 -12.07 -14.35 -13.48
C PHE A 190 -12.30 -14.97 -14.84
N PRO A 191 -13.39 -15.74 -15.02
CA PRO A 191 -13.76 -16.24 -16.35
C PRO A 191 -14.01 -15.05 -17.28
N ALA A 192 -13.66 -15.24 -18.55
CA ALA A 192 -13.99 -14.25 -19.57
C ALA A 192 -15.52 -14.06 -19.62
N PRO A 193 -16.01 -12.80 -19.78
CA PRO A 193 -17.44 -12.57 -19.95
C PRO A 193 -17.97 -13.34 -21.17
N GLU A 194 -19.13 -13.99 -21.03
CA GLU A 194 -19.79 -14.60 -22.16
C GLU A 194 -20.33 -13.55 -23.10
N VAL A 195 -20.10 -13.75 -24.40
CA VAL A 195 -20.64 -12.88 -25.45
C VAL A 195 -22.04 -13.39 -25.80
N ILE A 196 -23.03 -12.54 -25.56
CA ILE A 196 -24.44 -12.85 -25.84
C ILE A 196 -24.99 -11.92 -26.93
N GLU A 197 -26.04 -12.35 -27.62
CA GLU A 197 -26.81 -11.45 -28.48
C GLU A 197 -27.44 -10.31 -27.64
N PRO A 198 -27.46 -9.05 -28.12
CA PRO A 198 -27.93 -7.90 -27.36
C PRO A 198 -29.48 -7.83 -27.28
N ASN A 199 -30.09 -8.91 -26.78
CA ASN A 199 -31.53 -9.01 -26.60
C ASN A 199 -31.87 -9.91 -25.40
N ILE A 200 -33.10 -9.84 -24.91
CA ILE A 200 -33.57 -10.60 -23.73
C ILE A 200 -33.39 -12.10 -23.92
N LYS A 201 -33.68 -12.60 -25.10
CA LYS A 201 -33.59 -14.05 -25.39
C LYS A 201 -32.14 -14.55 -25.26
N GLY A 202 -31.18 -13.82 -25.79
CA GLY A 202 -29.75 -14.17 -25.64
C GLY A 202 -29.30 -14.17 -24.18
N PHE A 203 -29.79 -13.21 -23.38
CA PHE A 203 -29.55 -13.21 -21.95
C PHE A 203 -30.19 -14.42 -21.23
N GLU A 204 -31.46 -14.71 -21.51
CA GLU A 204 -32.18 -15.82 -20.89
C GLU A 204 -31.53 -17.16 -21.24
N GLU A 205 -31.09 -17.37 -22.48
CA GLU A 205 -30.44 -18.61 -22.93
C GLU A 205 -29.18 -18.93 -22.11
N VAL A 206 -28.40 -17.90 -21.74
CA VAL A 206 -27.14 -18.08 -20.98
C VAL A 206 -27.38 -18.12 -19.48
N PHE A 207 -28.28 -17.28 -18.97
CA PHE A 207 -28.45 -17.07 -17.52
C PHE A 207 -29.72 -17.69 -16.93
N ALA A 208 -30.55 -18.39 -17.72
CA ALA A 208 -31.79 -19.00 -17.25
C ALA A 208 -31.60 -19.90 -16.00
N ASN A 209 -30.48 -20.61 -15.92
CA ASN A 209 -30.15 -21.47 -14.78
C ASN A 209 -29.56 -20.70 -13.56
N SER A 210 -29.17 -19.45 -13.74
CA SER A 210 -28.59 -18.61 -12.68
C SER A 210 -29.64 -17.76 -11.94
N LEU A 211 -30.86 -17.68 -12.51
CA LEU A 211 -31.96 -16.87 -11.96
C LEU A 211 -32.94 -17.70 -11.09
N THR A 212 -32.71 -18.99 -10.98
CA THR A 212 -33.48 -19.88 -10.09
C THR A 212 -32.74 -20.06 -8.75
N VAL A 213 -32.84 -19.03 -7.88
CA VAL A 213 -32.54 -19.14 -6.45
C VAL A 213 -33.76 -18.69 -5.68
#